data_91d7d9241976db8c73366d890c1abcfb
#
_entry.id   91d7d9241976db8c73366d890c1abcfb
#
_cell.length_a   1.000
_cell.length_b   1.000
_cell.length_c   1.000
_cell.angle_alpha   90.00
_cell.angle_beta   90.00
_cell.angle_gamma   90.00
#
_symmetry.space_group_name_H-M   'P 1'
#
loop_
_entity.id
_entity.type
_entity.pdbx_description
1 polymer ?
#
loop_
_entity_poly.entity_id
_entity_poly.type
_entity_poly.pdbx_seq_one_letter_code
_entity_poly.pdbx_strand_id
1 'polypeptide(L)'
;MSRVAASGGSKAYKKSRPGNYYAVLTLITLLGLLLTVFSRYEYQHPAGANATPPAIGTNWYVALAAENCGTPVGPLGVDPNYPGGYHVLPNNVLSISPKVSSEAGDNATLARFVAEYPGLTLNANTIAIPKNNGTANPATTFHTGDTCAAGTKYAGKQGEVSYAYWTNFGQAKPTITTDPATIKFSNYLRITLSFNPKGVEPTPPSQATVNAMYQAAASSSTSTTVITVTSTTLPVTTSTAVTTTTSSPTTTSPTTTTSPTTTTTKAP
;
A
#
# COMPACT_ATOMS: atom_id res chain seq x y z
N MET A 1 23.98 86.18 51.91
CA MET A 1 23.08 85.93 50.78
C MET A 1 23.65 84.72 50.01
N SER A 2 23.14 83.48 50.32
CA SER A 2 23.64 82.27 49.69
C SER A 2 22.65 81.85 48.61
N ARG A 3 23.19 81.72 47.37
CA ARG A 3 22.39 81.18 46.23
C ARG A 3 22.57 79.69 46.16
N VAL A 4 21.46 78.96 46.36
CA VAL A 4 21.41 77.54 46.13
C VAL A 4 21.16 77.29 44.64
N ALA A 5 22.16 76.66 43.99
CA ALA A 5 22.06 76.23 42.60
C ALA A 5 21.32 74.90 42.56
N ALA A 6 20.13 74.88 41.97
CA ALA A 6 19.37 73.69 41.71
C ALA A 6 19.98 72.95 40.47
N SER A 7 20.68 71.86 40.71
CA SER A 7 21.17 70.94 39.67
C SER A 7 20.01 69.97 39.32
N GLY A 8 19.20 70.36 38.35
CA GLY A 8 18.19 69.49 37.75
C GLY A 8 18.74 68.64 36.62
N GLY A 9 19.42 67.53 36.95
CA GLY A 9 19.84 66.55 35.98
C GLY A 9 18.69 65.61 35.59
N SER A 10 17.92 65.97 34.59
CA SER A 10 16.93 65.01 33.98
C SER A 10 17.72 63.93 33.19
N LYS A 11 17.86 62.75 33.79
CA LYS A 11 18.35 61.59 33.09
C LYS A 11 17.32 61.22 32.02
N ALA A 12 17.57 61.65 30.78
CA ALA A 12 16.80 61.19 29.61
C ALA A 12 16.92 59.64 29.54
N TYR A 13 15.86 58.97 29.93
CA TYR A 13 15.72 57.51 29.73
C TYR A 13 15.76 57.24 28.23
N LYS A 14 16.94 56.92 27.71
CA LYS A 14 17.09 56.49 26.34
C LYS A 14 16.42 55.14 26.23
N LYS A 15 15.14 55.14 25.78
CA LYS A 15 14.34 53.95 25.53
C LYS A 15 15.06 53.12 24.48
N SER A 16 15.89 52.18 24.92
CA SER A 16 16.55 51.21 24.05
C SER A 16 15.43 50.43 23.38
N ARG A 17 15.31 50.61 22.10
CA ARG A 17 14.37 49.80 21.30
C ARG A 17 14.78 48.32 21.46
N PRO A 18 13.88 47.42 21.83
CA PRO A 18 14.25 46.01 22.03
C PRO A 18 14.50 45.34 20.67
N GLY A 19 15.66 45.62 20.07
CA GLY A 19 16.08 45.06 18.79
C GLY A 19 16.03 43.51 18.84
N ASN A 20 16.34 42.95 19.97
CA ASN A 20 16.28 41.51 20.19
C ASN A 20 14.83 40.95 20.12
N TYR A 21 13.82 41.74 20.49
CA TYR A 21 12.42 41.31 20.42
C TYR A 21 11.99 41.10 18.97
N TYR A 22 12.29 42.06 18.09
CA TYR A 22 11.95 41.93 16.67
C TYR A 22 12.76 40.82 15.98
N ALA A 23 14.00 40.61 16.38
CA ALA A 23 14.85 39.52 15.86
C ALA A 23 14.24 38.14 16.24
N VAL A 24 13.79 37.96 17.49
CA VAL A 24 13.18 36.72 17.95
C VAL A 24 11.84 36.50 17.24
N LEU A 25 11.03 37.53 17.09
CA LEU A 25 9.72 37.45 16.42
C LEU A 25 9.89 37.08 14.95
N THR A 26 10.86 37.69 14.26
CA THR A 26 11.16 37.36 12.87
C THR A 26 11.69 35.93 12.74
N LEU A 27 12.52 35.47 13.65
CA LEU A 27 13.04 34.11 13.66
C LEU A 27 11.92 33.06 13.83
N ILE A 28 11.00 33.31 14.77
CA ILE A 28 9.83 32.42 15.00
C ILE A 28 8.93 32.37 13.76
N THR A 29 8.67 33.53 13.14
CA THR A 29 7.85 33.63 11.94
C THR A 29 8.50 32.89 10.76
N LEU A 30 9.80 33.06 10.55
CA LEU A 30 10.56 32.35 9.51
C LEU A 30 10.57 30.85 9.76
N LEU A 31 10.79 30.43 11.00
CA LEU A 31 10.77 28.99 11.37
C LEU A 31 9.39 28.38 11.14
N GLY A 32 8.32 29.06 11.51
CA GLY A 32 6.95 28.63 11.27
C GLY A 32 6.62 28.52 9.77
N LEU A 33 7.08 29.47 8.98
CA LEU A 33 6.90 29.48 7.53
C LEU A 33 7.69 28.32 6.87
N LEU A 34 8.92 28.10 7.33
CA LEU A 34 9.78 27.02 6.86
C LEU A 34 9.20 25.65 7.20
N LEU A 35 8.67 25.46 8.41
CA LEU A 35 7.98 24.23 8.81
C LEU A 35 6.69 24.01 7.98
N THR A 36 5.93 25.06 7.69
CA THR A 36 4.73 24.94 6.84
C THR A 36 5.08 24.54 5.41
N VAL A 37 6.14 25.15 4.83
CA VAL A 37 6.62 24.81 3.49
C VAL A 37 7.18 23.39 3.46
N PHE A 38 7.95 23.00 4.48
CA PHE A 38 8.54 21.66 4.58
C PHE A 38 7.45 20.60 4.74
N SER A 39 6.46 20.83 5.62
CA SER A 39 5.29 19.94 5.79
C SER A 39 4.50 19.80 4.49
N ARG A 40 4.31 20.89 3.75
CA ARG A 40 3.63 20.84 2.45
C ARG A 40 4.48 20.15 1.38
N TYR A 41 5.79 20.32 1.43
CA TYR A 41 6.71 19.61 0.53
C TYR A 41 6.70 18.11 0.79
N GLU A 42 6.78 17.66 2.05
CA GLU A 42 6.65 16.23 2.40
C GLU A 42 5.28 15.66 2.04
N TYR A 43 4.22 16.45 2.22
CA TYR A 43 2.87 16.02 1.83
C TYR A 43 2.71 15.84 0.31
N GLN A 44 3.37 16.70 -0.48
CA GLN A 44 3.37 16.61 -1.94
C GLN A 44 4.39 15.58 -2.48
N HIS A 45 5.44 15.30 -1.70
CA HIS A 45 6.50 14.35 -2.04
C HIS A 45 6.65 13.34 -0.89
N PRO A 46 5.61 12.53 -0.63
CA PRO A 46 5.75 11.46 0.36
C PRO A 46 6.95 10.60 -0.03
N ALA A 47 7.66 10.08 0.97
CA ALA A 47 8.90 9.30 0.82
C ALA A 47 8.79 8.12 -0.16
N GLY A 48 7.59 7.83 -0.66
CA GLY A 48 7.33 6.86 -1.73
C GLY A 48 7.67 7.32 -3.15
N ALA A 49 7.88 8.63 -3.39
CA ALA A 49 8.15 9.13 -4.76
C ALA A 49 9.54 8.74 -5.28
N ASN A 50 10.49 8.48 -4.38
CA ASN A 50 11.80 7.89 -4.64
C ASN A 50 11.92 6.55 -3.90
N ALA A 51 10.81 5.83 -3.77
CA ALA A 51 10.79 4.59 -3.05
C ALA A 51 11.79 3.63 -3.67
N THR A 52 12.70 3.15 -2.83
CA THR A 52 13.52 2.00 -3.14
C THR A 52 12.62 0.91 -3.70
N PRO A 53 12.94 0.31 -4.86
CA PRO A 53 12.10 -0.77 -5.40
C PRO A 53 12.01 -1.94 -4.41
N PRO A 54 10.95 -2.76 -4.46
CA PRO A 54 10.79 -3.90 -3.55
C PRO A 54 12.03 -4.77 -3.51
N ALA A 55 12.59 -4.99 -2.31
CA ALA A 55 13.75 -5.84 -2.11
C ALA A 55 13.32 -7.19 -1.49
N ILE A 56 14.15 -8.22 -1.68
CA ILE A 56 13.92 -9.54 -1.06
C ILE A 56 13.85 -9.35 0.47
N GLY A 57 12.82 -9.92 1.09
CA GLY A 57 12.58 -9.83 2.54
C GLY A 57 11.88 -8.55 3.00
N THR A 58 11.44 -7.68 2.08
CA THR A 58 10.59 -6.53 2.40
C THR A 58 9.14 -6.81 2.05
N ASN A 59 8.21 -6.13 2.74
CA ASN A 59 6.77 -6.21 2.47
C ASN A 59 6.27 -4.86 1.98
N TRP A 60 5.60 -4.85 0.85
CA TRP A 60 5.07 -3.68 0.19
C TRP A 60 3.60 -3.88 -0.12
N TYR A 61 2.84 -2.80 -0.16
CA TYR A 61 1.39 -2.87 -0.36
C TYR A 61 0.94 -1.90 -1.43
N VAL A 62 0.08 -2.38 -2.32
CA VAL A 62 -0.46 -1.65 -3.46
C VAL A 62 -1.98 -1.78 -3.46
N ALA A 63 -2.69 -0.68 -3.70
CA ALA A 63 -4.14 -0.70 -3.86
C ALA A 63 -4.48 -0.94 -5.34
N LEU A 64 -5.26 -2.00 -5.62
CA LEU A 64 -5.73 -2.33 -6.95
C LEU A 64 -7.21 -1.99 -7.12
N ALA A 65 -7.60 -1.59 -8.31
CA ALA A 65 -8.98 -1.53 -8.75
C ALA A 65 -9.09 -2.04 -10.19
N ALA A 66 -10.29 -2.44 -10.56
CA ALA A 66 -10.63 -2.71 -11.96
C ALA A 66 -11.95 -2.00 -12.26
N GLU A 67 -12.07 -1.43 -13.46
CA GLU A 67 -13.29 -0.77 -13.91
C GLU A 67 -13.62 -1.16 -15.36
N ASN A 68 -14.90 -1.30 -15.60
CA ASN A 68 -15.48 -1.55 -16.91
C ASN A 68 -16.41 -0.39 -17.26
N CYS A 69 -16.03 0.41 -18.22
CA CYS A 69 -16.85 1.52 -18.73
C CYS A 69 -17.40 2.41 -17.61
N GLY A 70 -16.52 2.82 -16.70
CA GLY A 70 -16.83 3.68 -15.55
C GLY A 70 -17.61 2.98 -14.43
N THR A 71 -17.72 1.66 -14.47
CA THR A 71 -18.36 0.85 -13.41
C THR A 71 -17.29 -0.02 -12.75
N PRO A 72 -17.16 -0.02 -11.43
CA PRO A 72 -16.21 -0.88 -10.75
C PRO A 72 -16.49 -2.36 -11.03
N VAL A 73 -15.43 -3.10 -11.38
CA VAL A 73 -15.44 -4.56 -11.41
C VAL A 73 -15.10 -5.06 -10.01
N GLY A 74 -15.72 -6.14 -9.59
CA GLY A 74 -15.50 -6.69 -8.25
C GLY A 74 -14.04 -7.12 -8.01
N PRO A 75 -13.71 -7.47 -6.75
CA PRO A 75 -12.33 -7.73 -6.34
C PRO A 75 -11.72 -8.94 -7.06
N LEU A 76 -10.40 -8.89 -7.24
CA LEU A 76 -9.61 -10.06 -7.60
C LEU A 76 -9.70 -11.12 -6.50
N GLY A 77 -9.58 -12.38 -6.85
CA GLY A 77 -9.62 -13.49 -5.89
C GLY A 77 -8.44 -13.47 -4.94
N VAL A 78 -8.73 -13.79 -3.70
CA VAL A 78 -7.68 -14.10 -2.72
C VAL A 78 -7.24 -15.54 -2.97
N ASP A 79 -5.97 -15.75 -3.28
CA ASP A 79 -5.37 -17.09 -3.36
C ASP A 79 -4.36 -17.29 -2.22
N PRO A 80 -4.76 -17.99 -1.14
CA PRO A 80 -3.88 -18.21 0.01
C PRO A 80 -2.73 -19.19 -0.28
N ASN A 81 -2.82 -19.98 -1.35
CA ASN A 81 -1.85 -21.03 -1.67
C ASN A 81 -0.81 -20.60 -2.71
N TYR A 82 -0.78 -19.33 -3.08
CA TYR A 82 0.12 -18.85 -4.11
C TYR A 82 1.58 -18.87 -3.64
N PRO A 83 2.50 -19.55 -4.33
CA PRO A 83 3.88 -19.73 -3.86
C PRO A 83 4.79 -18.50 -4.09
N GLY A 84 4.38 -17.58 -4.96
CA GLY A 84 5.15 -16.39 -5.34
C GLY A 84 5.22 -15.31 -4.26
N GLY A 85 5.89 -14.23 -4.59
CA GLY A 85 6.03 -13.06 -3.73
C GLY A 85 4.86 -12.07 -3.81
N TYR A 86 3.84 -12.35 -4.62
CA TYR A 86 2.68 -11.47 -4.81
C TYR A 86 1.40 -12.14 -4.31
N HIS A 87 0.70 -11.51 -3.37
CA HIS A 87 -0.53 -12.03 -2.79
C HIS A 87 -1.64 -10.99 -2.85
N VAL A 88 -2.79 -11.36 -3.38
CA VAL A 88 -3.98 -10.53 -3.30
C VAL A 88 -4.66 -10.75 -1.95
N LEU A 89 -4.71 -9.69 -1.16
CA LEU A 89 -5.40 -9.64 0.12
C LEU A 89 -6.86 -9.21 -0.07
N PRO A 90 -7.73 -9.35 0.93
CA PRO A 90 -9.07 -8.79 0.90
C PRO A 90 -9.08 -7.30 0.51
N ASN A 91 -10.20 -6.85 -0.08
CA ASN A 91 -10.38 -5.47 -0.56
C ASN A 91 -9.41 -5.03 -1.66
N ASN A 92 -8.93 -5.94 -2.51
CA ASN A 92 -8.04 -5.65 -3.63
C ASN A 92 -6.71 -5.00 -3.23
N VAL A 93 -6.17 -5.37 -2.10
CA VAL A 93 -4.81 -4.99 -1.71
C VAL A 93 -3.84 -6.04 -2.23
N LEU A 94 -2.85 -5.62 -3.00
CA LEU A 94 -1.74 -6.47 -3.43
C LEU A 94 -0.61 -6.33 -2.41
N SER A 95 -0.25 -7.44 -1.76
CA SER A 95 0.95 -7.58 -0.94
C SER A 95 2.09 -8.09 -1.79
N ILE A 96 3.22 -7.43 -1.70
CA ILE A 96 4.44 -7.73 -2.46
C ILE A 96 5.55 -8.06 -1.47
N SER A 97 5.95 -9.32 -1.44
CA SER A 97 7.00 -9.86 -0.56
C SER A 97 7.99 -10.66 -1.40
N PRO A 98 8.89 -10.01 -2.14
CA PRO A 98 9.77 -10.69 -3.08
C PRO A 98 10.58 -11.80 -2.41
N LYS A 99 10.56 -12.99 -2.99
CA LYS A 99 11.32 -14.16 -2.53
C LYS A 99 12.57 -14.42 -3.38
N VAL A 100 12.53 -13.97 -4.62
CA VAL A 100 13.59 -14.13 -5.60
C VAL A 100 13.88 -12.83 -6.34
N SER A 101 15.07 -12.73 -6.95
CA SER A 101 15.51 -11.52 -7.64
C SER A 101 14.63 -11.11 -8.83
N SER A 102 13.94 -12.07 -9.46
CA SER A 102 12.99 -11.79 -10.55
C SER A 102 11.69 -11.12 -10.11
N GLU A 103 11.42 -11.08 -8.80
CA GLU A 103 10.28 -10.41 -8.18
C GLU A 103 10.66 -9.08 -7.51
N ALA A 104 11.96 -8.75 -7.49
CA ALA A 104 12.52 -7.63 -6.74
C ALA A 104 13.10 -6.55 -7.65
N GLY A 105 13.33 -5.38 -7.10
CA GLY A 105 13.95 -4.27 -7.80
C GLY A 105 13.13 -3.80 -9.00
N ASP A 106 13.82 -3.53 -10.09
CA ASP A 106 13.20 -3.12 -11.35
C ASP A 106 12.33 -4.20 -12.01
N ASN A 107 12.45 -5.46 -11.58
CA ASN A 107 11.63 -6.56 -12.06
C ASN A 107 10.26 -6.63 -11.36
N ALA A 108 10.09 -5.94 -10.23
CA ALA A 108 8.83 -5.86 -9.52
C ALA A 108 7.83 -4.97 -10.28
N THR A 109 7.18 -5.52 -11.28
CA THR A 109 6.25 -4.82 -12.17
C THR A 109 4.85 -5.43 -12.15
N LEU A 110 3.86 -4.67 -12.64
CA LEU A 110 2.50 -5.19 -12.82
C LEU A 110 2.49 -6.40 -13.77
N ALA A 111 3.31 -6.40 -14.82
CA ALA A 111 3.43 -7.56 -15.73
C ALA A 111 3.96 -8.80 -15.00
N ARG A 112 4.90 -8.64 -14.06
CA ARG A 112 5.41 -9.76 -13.26
C ARG A 112 4.32 -10.35 -12.36
N PHE A 113 3.54 -9.50 -11.68
CA PHE A 113 2.39 -9.95 -10.91
C PHE A 113 1.41 -10.75 -11.78
N VAL A 114 1.09 -10.24 -12.99
CA VAL A 114 0.18 -10.93 -13.93
C VAL A 114 0.71 -12.29 -14.33
N ALA A 115 2.00 -12.41 -14.61
CA ALA A 115 2.63 -13.69 -14.97
C ALA A 115 2.54 -14.74 -13.85
N GLU A 116 2.40 -14.28 -12.63
CA GLU A 116 2.30 -15.13 -11.45
C GLU A 116 0.87 -15.35 -10.97
N TYR A 117 -0.08 -14.49 -11.29
CA TYR A 117 -1.47 -14.62 -10.84
C TYR A 117 -2.28 -15.49 -11.81
N PRO A 118 -2.81 -16.65 -11.37
CA PRO A 118 -3.46 -17.61 -12.25
C PRO A 118 -4.68 -17.03 -12.98
N GLY A 119 -4.66 -17.10 -14.32
CA GLY A 119 -5.80 -16.71 -15.16
C GLY A 119 -5.98 -15.19 -15.35
N LEU A 120 -5.17 -14.34 -14.73
CA LEU A 120 -5.13 -12.92 -15.04
C LEU A 120 -4.31 -12.70 -16.31
N THR A 121 -4.87 -11.98 -17.27
CA THR A 121 -4.14 -11.58 -18.47
C THR A 121 -4.28 -10.07 -18.67
N LEU A 122 -3.15 -9.38 -18.70
CA LEU A 122 -3.07 -7.96 -19.01
C LEU A 122 -2.06 -7.74 -20.15
N ASN A 123 -2.50 -7.08 -21.21
CA ASN A 123 -1.63 -6.63 -22.30
C ASN A 123 -2.19 -5.35 -22.91
N ALA A 124 -1.56 -4.80 -23.94
CA ALA A 124 -1.93 -3.53 -24.54
C ALA A 124 -3.41 -3.46 -25.02
N ASN A 125 -4.02 -4.60 -25.31
CA ASN A 125 -5.35 -4.67 -25.90
C ASN A 125 -6.35 -5.53 -25.12
N THR A 126 -5.92 -6.18 -24.04
CA THR A 126 -6.78 -7.14 -23.33
C THR A 126 -6.61 -7.04 -21.83
N ILE A 127 -7.74 -7.03 -21.13
CA ILE A 127 -7.84 -7.31 -19.70
C ILE A 127 -8.72 -8.55 -19.56
N ALA A 128 -8.17 -9.65 -19.05
CA ALA A 128 -8.95 -10.83 -18.69
C ALA A 128 -8.78 -11.09 -17.18
N ILE A 129 -9.88 -10.94 -16.45
CA ILE A 129 -9.94 -11.16 -15.01
C ILE A 129 -10.56 -12.53 -14.78
N PRO A 130 -9.87 -13.46 -14.09
CA PRO A 130 -10.39 -14.80 -13.84
C PRO A 130 -11.60 -14.75 -12.92
N LYS A 131 -12.39 -15.82 -12.97
CA LYS A 131 -13.47 -16.02 -12.01
C LYS A 131 -12.89 -16.12 -10.61
N ASN A 132 -13.41 -15.30 -9.72
CA ASN A 132 -12.99 -15.31 -8.34
C ASN A 132 -13.58 -16.49 -7.57
N ASN A 133 -12.76 -17.36 -7.04
CA ASN A 133 -13.19 -18.46 -6.18
C ASN A 133 -13.75 -17.89 -4.87
N GLY A 134 -15.08 -17.86 -4.73
CA GLY A 134 -15.78 -17.44 -3.51
C GLY A 134 -16.42 -16.05 -3.54
N THR A 135 -16.27 -15.28 -4.61
CA THR A 135 -17.04 -14.05 -4.84
C THR A 135 -17.91 -14.16 -6.10
N ALA A 136 -18.96 -13.34 -6.18
CA ALA A 136 -19.93 -13.37 -7.27
C ALA A 136 -19.40 -12.81 -8.61
N ASN A 137 -18.08 -12.67 -8.76
CA ASN A 137 -17.51 -12.18 -10.00
C ASN A 137 -17.35 -13.29 -11.04
N PRO A 138 -18.11 -13.26 -12.14
CA PRO A 138 -17.83 -14.12 -13.29
C PRO A 138 -16.47 -13.75 -13.91
N ALA A 139 -15.85 -14.71 -14.60
CA ALA A 139 -14.71 -14.40 -15.45
C ALA A 139 -15.11 -13.32 -16.47
N THR A 140 -14.28 -12.29 -16.63
CA THR A 140 -14.60 -11.15 -17.49
C THR A 140 -13.39 -10.83 -18.34
N THR A 141 -13.63 -10.72 -19.65
CA THR A 141 -12.58 -10.35 -20.62
C THR A 141 -13.05 -9.13 -21.41
N PHE A 142 -12.17 -8.17 -21.57
CA PHE A 142 -12.37 -6.95 -22.33
C PHE A 142 -11.26 -6.83 -23.37
N HIS A 143 -11.63 -6.48 -24.59
CA HIS A 143 -10.69 -6.16 -25.65
C HIS A 143 -10.86 -4.70 -26.10
N THR A 144 -9.75 -4.04 -26.41
CA THR A 144 -9.81 -2.70 -27.02
C THR A 144 -10.68 -2.75 -28.28
N GLY A 145 -11.67 -1.87 -28.37
CA GLY A 145 -12.67 -1.84 -29.43
C GLY A 145 -14.00 -2.52 -29.08
N ASP A 146 -14.07 -3.31 -28.01
CA ASP A 146 -15.34 -3.86 -27.52
C ASP A 146 -16.31 -2.74 -27.13
N THR A 147 -17.60 -3.01 -27.29
CA THR A 147 -18.64 -2.05 -26.89
C THR A 147 -18.97 -2.20 -25.40
N CYS A 148 -19.02 -1.10 -24.70
CA CYS A 148 -19.46 -1.05 -23.31
C CYS A 148 -20.85 -1.66 -23.14
N ALA A 149 -20.97 -2.65 -22.27
CA ALA A 149 -22.19 -3.39 -22.04
C ALA A 149 -23.32 -2.50 -21.49
N ALA A 150 -24.55 -2.90 -21.73
CA ALA A 150 -25.73 -2.29 -21.11
C ALA A 150 -25.62 -2.36 -19.59
N GLY A 151 -26.02 -1.28 -18.90
CA GLY A 151 -25.89 -1.17 -17.44
C GLY A 151 -24.57 -0.56 -16.95
N THR A 152 -23.58 -0.35 -17.82
CA THR A 152 -22.38 0.42 -17.48
C THR A 152 -22.63 1.92 -17.71
N LYS A 153 -21.81 2.77 -17.05
CA LYS A 153 -21.92 4.23 -17.15
C LYS A 153 -21.79 4.75 -18.60
N TYR A 154 -21.03 4.05 -19.43
CA TYR A 154 -20.75 4.45 -20.82
C TYR A 154 -21.29 3.44 -21.85
N ALA A 155 -22.41 2.79 -21.53
CA ALA A 155 -23.05 1.80 -22.40
C ALA A 155 -23.15 2.26 -23.86
N GLY A 156 -22.83 1.37 -24.81
CA GLY A 156 -22.87 1.61 -26.25
C GLY A 156 -21.65 2.33 -26.82
N LYS A 157 -20.71 2.82 -26.02
CA LYS A 157 -19.45 3.38 -26.48
C LYS A 157 -18.37 2.30 -26.63
N GLN A 158 -17.44 2.48 -27.56
CA GLN A 158 -16.27 1.61 -27.65
C GLN A 158 -15.28 1.93 -26.54
N GLY A 159 -14.75 0.87 -25.90
CA GLY A 159 -13.78 0.95 -24.84
C GLY A 159 -12.36 0.69 -25.34
N GLU A 160 -11.40 1.23 -24.60
CA GLU A 160 -9.95 0.99 -24.78
C GLU A 160 -9.37 0.46 -23.45
N VAL A 161 -8.45 -0.49 -23.56
CA VAL A 161 -7.70 -1.00 -22.42
C VAL A 161 -6.62 -0.01 -22.03
N SER A 162 -6.54 0.31 -20.75
CA SER A 162 -5.48 1.14 -20.19
C SER A 162 -5.22 0.82 -18.71
N TYR A 163 -4.04 1.17 -18.25
CA TYR A 163 -3.59 1.00 -16.85
C TYR A 163 -3.24 2.36 -16.30
N ALA A 164 -3.97 2.78 -15.29
CA ALA A 164 -3.75 4.05 -14.63
C ALA A 164 -3.07 3.82 -13.28
N TYR A 165 -2.07 4.64 -12.93
CA TYR A 165 -1.42 4.53 -11.63
C TYR A 165 -1.09 5.90 -11.04
N TRP A 166 -1.10 5.93 -9.70
CA TRP A 166 -0.79 7.12 -8.90
C TRP A 166 0.32 6.76 -7.92
N THR A 167 1.46 7.39 -8.04
CA THR A 167 2.65 7.15 -7.20
C THR A 167 2.58 7.87 -5.87
N ASN A 168 1.80 8.97 -5.79
CA ASN A 168 1.67 9.81 -4.61
C ASN A 168 0.22 9.94 -4.17
N PHE A 169 -0.03 10.02 -2.87
CA PHE A 169 -1.39 10.14 -2.33
C PHE A 169 -2.11 11.41 -2.83
N GLY A 170 -1.40 12.52 -2.96
CA GLY A 170 -1.94 13.80 -3.44
C GLY A 170 -1.97 13.96 -4.96
N GLN A 171 -1.56 12.95 -5.73
CA GLN A 171 -1.57 13.02 -7.18
C GLN A 171 -3.01 13.01 -7.69
N ALA A 172 -3.45 14.13 -8.28
CA ALA A 172 -4.81 14.28 -8.78
C ALA A 172 -5.04 13.52 -10.09
N LYS A 173 -4.05 13.54 -11.00
CA LYS A 173 -4.14 12.87 -12.29
C LYS A 173 -3.29 11.60 -12.32
N PRO A 174 -3.79 10.49 -12.89
CA PRO A 174 -3.00 9.28 -13.07
C PRO A 174 -1.93 9.45 -14.15
N THR A 175 -0.90 8.63 -14.07
CA THR A 175 -0.11 8.27 -15.24
C THR A 175 -0.81 7.11 -15.92
N ILE A 176 -1.04 7.20 -17.24
CA ILE A 176 -1.76 6.19 -18.01
C ILE A 176 -0.80 5.53 -18.99
N THR A 177 -0.85 4.21 -19.06
CA THR A 177 -0.08 3.38 -20.01
C THR A 177 -0.96 2.24 -20.53
N THR A 178 -0.58 1.65 -21.66
CA THR A 178 -1.17 0.42 -22.17
C THR A 178 -0.26 -0.80 -21.94
N ASP A 179 0.96 -0.57 -21.43
CA ASP A 179 1.91 -1.64 -21.17
C ASP A 179 2.09 -1.86 -19.66
N PRO A 180 1.61 -3.00 -19.11
CA PRO A 180 1.74 -3.31 -17.69
C PRO A 180 3.20 -3.49 -17.23
N ALA A 181 4.15 -3.76 -18.14
CA ALA A 181 5.56 -3.89 -17.79
C ALA A 181 6.22 -2.56 -17.38
N THR A 182 5.65 -1.44 -17.82
CA THR A 182 6.16 -0.10 -17.47
C THR A 182 5.78 0.33 -16.06
N ILE A 183 4.79 -0.33 -15.43
CA ILE A 183 4.34 -0.01 -14.07
C ILE A 183 5.21 -0.77 -13.07
N LYS A 184 6.19 -0.07 -12.51
CA LYS A 184 7.06 -0.58 -11.43
C LYS A 184 6.36 -0.40 -10.10
N PHE A 185 6.40 -1.42 -9.26
CA PHE A 185 5.80 -1.33 -7.94
C PHE A 185 6.61 -0.44 -7.00
N SER A 186 5.87 0.36 -6.25
CA SER A 186 6.36 1.12 -5.11
C SER A 186 5.37 0.97 -3.97
N ASN A 187 5.82 1.23 -2.74
CA ASN A 187 4.93 1.14 -1.58
C ASN A 187 3.83 2.20 -1.69
N TYR A 188 2.60 1.80 -1.37
CA TYR A 188 1.38 2.64 -1.44
C TYR A 188 1.00 3.10 -2.86
N LEU A 189 1.52 2.43 -3.89
CA LEU A 189 1.08 2.64 -5.26
C LEU A 189 -0.41 2.31 -5.39
N ARG A 190 -1.12 3.11 -6.17
CA ARG A 190 -2.54 2.87 -6.49
C ARG A 190 -2.63 2.59 -7.98
N ILE A 191 -3.29 1.50 -8.35
CA ILE A 191 -3.40 1.07 -9.76
C ILE A 191 -4.87 0.79 -10.08
N THR A 192 -5.33 1.25 -11.24
CA THR A 192 -6.63 0.87 -11.80
C THR A 192 -6.42 0.22 -13.17
N LEU A 193 -6.93 -1.01 -13.30
CA LEU A 193 -7.07 -1.71 -14.57
C LEU A 193 -8.34 -1.20 -15.23
N SER A 194 -8.22 -0.49 -16.33
CA SER A 194 -9.35 0.25 -16.90
C SER A 194 -9.69 -0.22 -18.30
N PHE A 195 -10.98 -0.45 -18.53
CA PHE A 195 -11.59 -0.56 -19.84
C PHE A 195 -12.63 0.55 -19.98
N ASN A 196 -12.26 1.68 -20.56
CA ASN A 196 -13.08 2.87 -20.66
C ASN A 196 -13.08 3.43 -22.10
N PRO A 197 -14.10 4.19 -22.49
CA PRO A 197 -14.05 4.93 -23.75
C PRO A 197 -12.86 5.89 -23.80
N LYS A 198 -12.34 6.10 -24.99
CA LYS A 198 -11.23 7.02 -25.25
C LYS A 198 -11.47 8.40 -24.62
N GLY A 199 -10.47 8.89 -23.92
CA GLY A 199 -10.51 10.19 -23.26
C GLY A 199 -11.27 10.23 -21.92
N VAL A 200 -11.77 9.09 -21.46
CA VAL A 200 -12.33 8.95 -20.10
C VAL A 200 -11.18 8.60 -19.16
N GLU A 201 -10.96 9.46 -18.16
CA GLU A 201 -9.93 9.23 -17.15
C GLU A 201 -10.36 8.12 -16.19
N PRO A 202 -9.50 7.12 -15.95
CA PRO A 202 -9.75 6.05 -14.98
C PRO A 202 -9.92 6.58 -13.55
N THR A 203 -10.80 5.95 -12.79
CA THR A 203 -11.02 6.31 -11.39
C THR A 203 -9.98 5.66 -10.48
N PRO A 204 -9.48 6.35 -9.43
CA PRO A 204 -8.56 5.74 -8.48
C PRO A 204 -9.24 4.62 -7.68
N PRO A 205 -8.47 3.69 -7.09
CA PRO A 205 -9.00 2.72 -6.15
C PRO A 205 -9.82 3.37 -5.04
N SER A 206 -10.87 2.68 -4.58
CA SER A 206 -11.77 3.19 -3.56
C SER A 206 -11.05 3.55 -2.26
N GLN A 207 -11.58 4.50 -1.49
CA GLN A 207 -11.03 4.84 -0.18
C GLN A 207 -10.98 3.63 0.77
N ALA A 208 -11.94 2.71 0.64
CA ALA A 208 -11.95 1.46 1.41
C ALA A 208 -10.73 0.58 1.08
N THR A 209 -10.39 0.43 -0.20
CA THR A 209 -9.18 -0.28 -0.66
C THR A 209 -7.91 0.39 -0.16
N VAL A 210 -7.83 1.72 -0.25
CA VAL A 210 -6.68 2.49 0.21
C VAL A 210 -6.51 2.37 1.73
N ASN A 211 -7.60 2.44 2.50
CA ASN A 211 -7.54 2.25 3.95
C ASN A 211 -7.10 0.83 4.32
N ALA A 212 -7.61 -0.19 3.62
CA ALA A 212 -7.19 -1.57 3.81
C ALA A 212 -5.69 -1.77 3.52
N MET A 213 -5.17 -1.12 2.49
CA MET A 213 -3.74 -1.12 2.17
C MET A 213 -2.89 -0.56 3.33
N TYR A 214 -3.28 0.57 3.91
CA TYR A 214 -2.57 1.14 5.06
C TYR A 214 -2.66 0.26 6.30
N GLN A 215 -3.81 -0.36 6.55
CA GLN A 215 -3.98 -1.30 7.67
C GLN A 215 -3.10 -2.54 7.50
N ALA A 216 -3.01 -3.11 6.29
CA ALA A 216 -2.12 -4.23 6.00
C ALA A 216 -0.64 -3.86 6.23
N ALA A 217 -0.23 -2.67 5.80
CA ALA A 217 1.12 -2.18 6.04
C ALA A 217 1.44 -1.98 7.52
N ALA A 218 0.51 -1.41 8.29
CA ALA A 218 0.67 -1.22 9.73
C ALA A 218 0.79 -2.55 10.48
N SER A 219 -0.02 -3.55 10.12
CA SER A 219 -0.01 -4.88 10.73
C SER A 219 1.31 -5.61 10.50
N SER A 220 1.94 -5.44 9.34
CA SER A 220 3.25 -6.05 9.03
C SER A 220 4.40 -5.43 9.81
N SER A 221 4.30 -4.15 10.15
CA SER A 221 5.33 -3.43 10.91
C SER A 221 5.40 -3.84 12.37
N THR A 222 4.31 -4.34 12.93
CA THR A 222 4.22 -4.72 14.35
C THR A 222 4.87 -6.08 14.66
N SER A 223 5.17 -6.90 13.66
CA SER A 223 5.71 -8.26 13.84
C SER A 223 7.23 -8.32 14.13
N THR A 224 7.96 -7.21 14.19
CA THR A 224 9.43 -7.25 14.25
C THR A 224 10.03 -6.78 15.58
N THR A 225 9.29 -6.75 16.67
CA THR A 225 9.92 -6.44 17.97
C THR A 225 9.52 -7.45 19.05
N VAL A 226 9.93 -8.71 18.89
CA VAL A 226 10.21 -9.54 20.05
C VAL A 226 11.60 -9.15 20.52
N ILE A 227 11.68 -8.15 21.39
CA ILE A 227 12.88 -7.92 22.19
C ILE A 227 12.98 -9.13 23.11
N THR A 228 13.82 -10.08 22.73
CA THR A 228 14.30 -11.09 23.67
C THR A 228 15.15 -10.33 24.69
N VAL A 229 14.51 -9.86 25.77
CA VAL A 229 15.24 -9.38 26.93
C VAL A 229 15.92 -10.62 27.53
N THR A 230 17.15 -10.86 27.13
CA THR A 230 18.02 -11.81 27.82
C THR A 230 18.30 -11.20 29.18
N SER A 231 17.50 -11.56 30.18
CA SER A 231 17.80 -11.27 31.57
C SER A 231 19.09 -12.00 31.92
N THR A 232 20.19 -11.28 31.87
CA THR A 232 21.45 -11.74 32.48
C THR A 232 21.28 -11.71 34.01
N THR A 233 20.76 -12.79 34.55
CA THR A 233 20.77 -13.02 36.00
C THR A 233 22.18 -13.47 36.38
N LEU A 234 22.85 -12.65 37.18
CA LEU A 234 24.07 -13.01 37.91
C LEU A 234 23.80 -14.27 38.79
N PRO A 235 24.76 -15.16 38.94
CA PRO A 235 24.55 -16.40 39.69
C PRO A 235 24.46 -16.11 41.18
N VAL A 236 23.27 -16.29 41.74
CA VAL A 236 23.11 -16.51 43.19
C VAL A 236 23.03 -18.03 43.40
N THR A 237 24.06 -18.55 44.03
CA THR A 237 24.14 -19.94 44.48
C THR A 237 23.16 -20.17 45.61
N THR A 238 22.08 -20.92 45.36
CA THR A 238 21.37 -21.65 46.45
C THR A 238 20.73 -22.89 45.82
N SER A 239 21.23 -24.03 46.24
CA SER A 239 20.79 -25.39 45.94
C SER A 239 19.42 -25.64 46.55
N THR A 240 18.40 -25.98 45.74
CA THR A 240 17.24 -26.75 46.21
C THR A 240 16.67 -27.55 45.03
N ALA A 241 16.71 -28.86 45.16
CA ALA A 241 16.20 -29.82 44.20
C ALA A 241 14.66 -29.73 44.13
N VAL A 242 14.13 -29.54 42.94
CA VAL A 242 12.70 -29.73 42.64
C VAL A 242 12.58 -30.72 41.49
N THR A 243 11.94 -31.83 41.80
CA THR A 243 11.57 -32.91 40.88
C THR A 243 10.49 -32.40 39.93
N THR A 244 10.79 -32.35 38.61
CA THR A 244 9.79 -31.99 37.58
C THR A 244 9.36 -33.26 36.84
N THR A 245 8.09 -33.61 36.99
CA THR A 245 7.39 -34.65 36.21
C THR A 245 7.14 -34.15 34.80
N THR A 246 7.74 -34.83 33.80
CA THR A 246 7.54 -34.57 32.37
C THR A 246 6.31 -35.33 31.92
N SER A 247 5.25 -34.62 31.51
CA SER A 247 4.12 -35.18 30.76
C SER A 247 4.33 -35.02 29.25
N SER A 248 4.45 -36.14 28.55
CA SER A 248 4.51 -36.21 27.06
C SER A 248 3.16 -35.86 26.44
N PRO A 249 3.14 -35.14 25.31
CA PRO A 249 1.93 -34.98 24.51
C PRO A 249 1.70 -36.18 23.61
N THR A 250 0.49 -36.72 23.66
CA THR A 250 -0.02 -37.81 22.84
C THR A 250 -0.28 -37.32 21.41
N THR A 251 0.39 -37.93 20.45
CA THR A 251 0.18 -37.72 19.00
C THR A 251 -1.02 -38.54 18.55
N THR A 252 -2.10 -37.89 18.12
CA THR A 252 -3.26 -38.52 17.44
C THR A 252 -3.02 -38.50 15.93
N SER A 253 -2.92 -39.68 15.33
CA SER A 253 -2.89 -39.92 13.87
C SER A 253 -4.23 -39.60 13.22
N PRO A 254 -4.28 -39.01 12.02
CA PRO A 254 -5.53 -38.84 11.27
C PRO A 254 -5.93 -40.14 10.54
N THR A 255 -7.20 -40.44 10.65
CA THR A 255 -7.92 -41.55 10.00
C THR A 255 -8.06 -41.32 8.50
N THR A 256 -7.66 -42.27 7.70
CA THR A 256 -7.83 -42.34 6.25
C THR A 256 -9.31 -42.57 5.88
N THR A 257 -9.92 -41.61 5.18
CA THR A 257 -11.27 -41.78 4.62
C THR A 257 -11.17 -42.25 3.18
N THR A 258 -11.70 -43.44 2.92
CA THR A 258 -11.82 -44.09 1.61
C THR A 258 -12.88 -43.39 0.74
N SER A 259 -12.53 -43.08 -0.51
CA SER A 259 -13.45 -42.61 -1.57
C SER A 259 -14.44 -43.63 -2.03
N PRO A 260 -15.69 -43.26 -2.35
CA PRO A 260 -16.60 -44.16 -3.05
C PRO A 260 -16.39 -44.13 -4.56
N THR A 261 -16.31 -45.33 -5.14
CA THR A 261 -16.26 -45.61 -6.57
C THR A 261 -17.62 -45.32 -7.23
N THR A 262 -17.63 -44.41 -8.21
CA THR A 262 -18.85 -44.16 -9.02
C THR A 262 -18.87 -45.08 -10.23
N THR A 263 -19.85 -45.99 -10.28
CA THR A 263 -20.11 -46.86 -11.41
C THR A 263 -20.93 -46.10 -12.45
N THR A 264 -20.40 -45.96 -13.66
CA THR A 264 -21.13 -45.38 -14.81
C THR A 264 -21.93 -46.46 -15.51
N THR A 265 -23.24 -46.39 -15.43
CA THR A 265 -24.16 -47.23 -16.21
C THR A 265 -24.43 -46.56 -17.55
N LYS A 266 -24.10 -47.25 -18.64
CA LYS A 266 -24.41 -46.89 -20.04
C LYS A 266 -25.83 -47.40 -20.33
N ALA A 267 -26.74 -46.51 -20.71
CA ALA A 267 -28.06 -46.84 -21.22
C ALA A 267 -28.07 -47.01 -22.77
N PRO A 268 -28.97 -47.80 -23.33
CA PRO A 268 -29.02 -48.26 -24.73
C PRO A 268 -29.36 -47.15 -25.74
#